data_e3a739d81b455cd20b505f33da04db78
#
_entry.id   e3a739d81b455cd20b505f33da04db78
#
_cell.length_a   1.000
_cell.length_b   1.000
_cell.length_c   1.000
_cell.angle_alpha   90.00
_cell.angle_beta   90.00
_cell.angle_gamma   90.00
#
_symmetry.space_group_name_H-M   'P 1'
#
loop_
_entity.id
_entity.type
_entity.pdbx_description
1 polymer ?
#
loop_
_entity_poly.entity_id
_entity_poly.type
_entity_poly.pdbx_seq_one_letter_code
_entity_poly.pdbx_strand_id
1 'polypeptide(L)'
;MVAKDDLKEALRQLRLLLDNSPALDEVLHQSARLQDIRKQIRMGKMDDEQASLAHSRINTGIVELLRELESPVEIQPAFRAEVERAAEMVNSKNVVVDSTLTAGRDLNIGDKHYHYYGEQKIDRALTPNPFQAEYFLGRETDLLNIRDKLFSGDHFLLLVNGVGGVGKTTLASRYYQTYQDEYAHTAWVLSEKNIANALLLLAAPLGLQFHEQMNAEERLEILLKSLAGLRRPCLLVIDNANESDDLEANYQKLRRCSNFHLLLTTRITLANAPTYSIDGLPEVEALLLFKKYYPRFKPEKEEAIFKEIRTAVDGNTLVVELLAKNLALFNQFKTNYTLAELLADLRQKGLLQLTQSQEVVTDYQSKAGVMRKEKPEAIIAAMYDLGDLPEEDKALLSIFAVLPAESIPYKMLETLLPGVENLDKTLRSLVQKGWLAEQTGLVKSAHGLESQPELLEAEQTYFKCSPVVQEIVRLKNPDLHSDCQILVDALIEKLNYELGTGHFLNATYAEALHFARYAAAVLEKLPGPDWYLRVLTERIGNFHQTTGNLEQALSFHEVSMQVNKLLCASEPDNTDFKNGLAISYGKLGDTQSALGNLEQALTFFESF
;
A
#
# COMPACT_ATOMS: atom_id res chain seq x y z
N MET A 1 -5.07 -6.55 36.55
CA MET A 1 -5.42 -5.11 36.62
C MET A 1 -6.81 -4.99 36.00
N VAL A 2 -7.85 -4.78 36.82
CA VAL A 2 -9.20 -4.54 36.27
C VAL A 2 -9.09 -3.28 35.40
N ALA A 3 -9.55 -3.33 34.16
CA ALA A 3 -9.48 -2.19 33.25
C ALA A 3 -10.18 -1.00 33.90
N LYS A 4 -9.63 0.21 33.73
CA LYS A 4 -10.12 1.45 34.35
C LYS A 4 -11.62 1.74 34.09
N ASP A 5 -12.21 1.07 33.10
CA ASP A 5 -13.63 1.19 32.73
C ASP A 5 -14.54 0.18 33.44
N ASP A 6 -14.03 -1.00 33.84
CA ASP A 6 -14.80 -2.03 34.52
C ASP A 6 -15.21 -1.58 35.95
N LEU A 7 -14.32 -0.88 36.64
CA LEU A 7 -14.59 -0.35 37.99
C LEU A 7 -15.70 0.72 37.99
N LYS A 8 -15.75 1.54 36.95
CA LYS A 8 -16.83 2.55 36.80
C LYS A 8 -18.17 1.87 36.53
N GLU A 9 -18.18 0.83 35.72
CA GLU A 9 -19.40 0.09 35.38
C GLU A 9 -19.89 -0.72 36.60
N ALA A 10 -19.00 -1.36 37.37
CA ALA A 10 -19.33 -2.07 38.59
C ALA A 10 -19.98 -1.12 39.64
N LEU A 11 -19.39 0.05 39.84
CA LEU A 11 -19.97 1.07 40.73
C LEU A 11 -21.32 1.59 40.24
N ARG A 12 -21.51 1.70 38.94
CA ARG A 12 -22.79 2.09 38.32
C ARG A 12 -23.88 1.04 38.55
N GLN A 13 -23.56 -0.23 38.38
CA GLN A 13 -24.46 -1.33 38.62
C GLN A 13 -24.84 -1.44 40.11
N LEU A 14 -23.85 -1.37 41.01
CA LEU A 14 -24.09 -1.36 42.48
C LEU A 14 -24.98 -0.20 42.90
N ARG A 15 -24.81 0.99 42.33
CA ARG A 15 -25.68 2.13 42.59
C ARG A 15 -27.14 1.88 42.20
N LEU A 16 -27.37 1.21 41.06
CA LEU A 16 -28.72 0.87 40.60
C LEU A 16 -29.39 -0.21 41.48
N LEU A 17 -28.59 -1.17 41.97
CA LEU A 17 -29.05 -2.29 42.79
C LEU A 17 -29.36 -1.89 44.21
N LEU A 18 -28.61 -0.94 44.77
CA LEU A 18 -28.70 -0.49 46.17
C LEU A 18 -29.55 0.78 46.32
N ASP A 19 -30.34 1.13 45.30
CA ASP A 19 -31.26 2.27 45.39
C ASP A 19 -32.23 2.05 46.55
N ASN A 20 -32.24 2.99 47.53
CA ASN A 20 -32.92 2.92 48.82
C ASN A 20 -32.31 1.99 49.89
N SER A 21 -31.06 1.54 49.73
CA SER A 21 -30.31 0.80 50.77
C SER A 21 -29.36 1.73 51.54
N PRO A 22 -29.11 1.52 52.85
CA PRO A 22 -28.08 2.23 53.60
C PRO A 22 -26.67 2.07 53.00
N ALA A 23 -26.42 0.99 52.29
CA ALA A 23 -25.16 0.71 51.59
C ALA A 23 -24.93 1.59 50.34
N LEU A 24 -25.95 2.32 49.89
CA LEU A 24 -25.82 3.25 48.75
C LEU A 24 -24.82 4.37 49.04
N ASP A 25 -24.74 4.85 50.28
CA ASP A 25 -23.82 5.93 50.65
C ASP A 25 -22.35 5.52 50.44
N GLU A 26 -21.98 4.28 50.73
CA GLU A 26 -20.61 3.77 50.48
C GLU A 26 -20.31 3.64 48.99
N VAL A 27 -21.26 3.18 48.18
CA VAL A 27 -21.10 3.13 46.70
C VAL A 27 -20.92 4.54 46.11
N LEU A 28 -21.66 5.53 46.62
CA LEU A 28 -21.51 6.92 46.21
C LEU A 28 -20.14 7.47 46.61
N HIS A 29 -19.65 7.12 47.79
CA HIS A 29 -18.34 7.52 48.29
C HIS A 29 -17.21 6.94 47.44
N GLN A 30 -17.26 5.64 47.11
CA GLN A 30 -16.27 5.01 46.22
C GLN A 30 -16.33 5.56 44.80
N SER A 31 -17.53 5.90 44.32
CA SER A 31 -17.70 6.55 42.99
C SER A 31 -17.07 7.96 42.97
N ALA A 32 -17.22 8.73 44.01
CA ALA A 32 -16.60 10.06 44.14
C ALA A 32 -15.06 9.96 44.18
N ARG A 33 -14.52 8.99 44.95
CA ARG A 33 -13.07 8.70 44.96
C ARG A 33 -12.53 8.34 43.58
N LEU A 34 -13.22 7.51 42.83
CA LEU A 34 -12.81 7.13 41.49
C LEU A 34 -12.78 8.35 40.54
N GLN A 35 -13.78 9.25 40.68
CA GLN A 35 -13.81 10.48 39.87
C GLN A 35 -12.65 11.42 40.22
N ASP A 36 -12.30 11.54 41.51
CA ASP A 36 -11.19 12.39 41.96
C ASP A 36 -9.83 11.84 41.45
N ILE A 37 -9.60 10.53 41.57
CA ILE A 37 -8.39 9.89 41.01
C ILE A 37 -8.27 10.18 39.51
N ARG A 38 -9.34 10.01 38.73
CA ARG A 38 -9.35 10.32 37.30
C ARG A 38 -9.08 11.78 37.00
N LYS A 39 -9.52 12.69 37.87
CA LYS A 39 -9.22 14.12 37.75
C LYS A 39 -7.75 14.40 38.05
N GLN A 40 -7.18 13.79 39.09
CA GLN A 40 -5.77 13.98 39.48
C GLN A 40 -4.82 13.42 38.41
N ILE A 41 -5.13 12.26 37.81
CA ILE A 41 -4.38 11.70 36.66
C ILE A 41 -4.41 12.67 35.48
N ARG A 42 -5.59 13.18 35.09
CA ARG A 42 -5.72 14.16 33.98
C ARG A 42 -4.97 15.45 34.23
N MET A 43 -4.81 15.85 35.49
CA MET A 43 -4.07 17.06 35.89
C MET A 43 -2.56 16.82 36.04
N GLY A 44 -2.07 15.60 35.81
CA GLY A 44 -0.67 15.22 36.00
C GLY A 44 -0.19 15.28 37.44
N LYS A 45 -1.11 15.20 38.42
CA LYS A 45 -0.81 15.26 39.86
C LYS A 45 -0.63 13.89 40.52
N MET A 46 -0.78 12.82 39.75
CA MET A 46 -0.68 11.43 40.21
C MET A 46 0.02 10.60 39.11
N ASP A 47 1.05 9.86 39.51
CA ASP A 47 1.74 8.92 38.63
C ASP A 47 1.00 7.58 38.52
N ASP A 48 1.46 6.70 37.61
CA ASP A 48 0.79 5.43 37.31
C ASP A 48 0.83 4.45 38.50
N GLU A 49 1.86 4.51 39.34
CA GLU A 49 2.00 3.66 40.53
C GLU A 49 1.01 4.12 41.62
N GLN A 50 0.95 5.41 41.89
CA GLN A 50 -0.01 6.02 42.80
C GLN A 50 -1.45 5.79 42.37
N ALA A 51 -1.73 5.90 41.04
CA ALA A 51 -3.04 5.64 40.49
C ALA A 51 -3.43 4.15 40.63
N SER A 52 -2.51 3.22 40.45
CA SER A 52 -2.73 1.79 40.65
C SER A 52 -3.06 1.46 42.09
N LEU A 53 -2.32 2.05 43.04
CA LEU A 53 -2.55 1.86 44.48
C LEU A 53 -3.91 2.43 44.92
N ALA A 54 -4.28 3.58 44.38
CA ALA A 54 -5.56 4.22 44.67
C ALA A 54 -6.76 3.43 44.09
N HIS A 55 -6.64 2.86 42.88
CA HIS A 55 -7.65 1.96 42.32
C HIS A 55 -7.77 0.66 43.13
N SER A 56 -6.65 0.10 43.62
CA SER A 56 -6.66 -1.10 44.47
C SER A 56 -7.42 -0.86 45.76
N ARG A 57 -7.30 0.33 46.38
CA ARG A 57 -8.05 0.70 47.59
C ARG A 57 -9.55 0.79 47.36
N ILE A 58 -9.98 1.31 46.20
CA ILE A 58 -11.40 1.34 45.84
C ILE A 58 -11.93 -0.08 45.65
N ASN A 59 -11.17 -0.95 44.97
CA ASN A 59 -11.54 -2.36 44.79
C ASN A 59 -11.71 -3.06 46.15
N THR A 60 -10.79 -2.83 47.11
CA THR A 60 -10.89 -3.41 48.46
C THR A 60 -12.16 -2.93 49.16
N GLY A 61 -12.47 -1.62 49.10
CA GLY A 61 -13.68 -1.07 49.73
C GLY A 61 -14.98 -1.64 49.13
N ILE A 62 -15.00 -1.87 47.81
CA ILE A 62 -16.16 -2.50 47.15
C ILE A 62 -16.28 -3.98 47.54
N VAL A 63 -15.17 -4.71 47.65
CA VAL A 63 -15.18 -6.12 48.09
C VAL A 63 -15.65 -6.25 49.52
N GLU A 64 -15.25 -5.33 50.40
CA GLU A 64 -15.72 -5.27 51.78
C GLU A 64 -17.23 -4.99 51.84
N LEU A 65 -17.71 -4.01 51.08
CA LEU A 65 -19.15 -3.72 50.97
C LEU A 65 -19.96 -4.93 50.47
N LEU A 66 -19.46 -5.64 49.45
CA LEU A 66 -20.11 -6.83 48.95
C LEU A 66 -20.18 -7.94 50.01
N ARG A 67 -19.12 -8.11 50.83
CA ARG A 67 -19.12 -9.08 51.95
C ARG A 67 -20.10 -8.70 53.07
N GLU A 68 -20.27 -7.42 53.33
CA GLU A 68 -21.28 -6.94 54.31
C GLU A 68 -22.71 -7.21 53.83
N LEU A 69 -22.94 -7.13 52.51
CA LEU A 69 -24.23 -7.45 51.88
C LEU A 69 -24.52 -8.96 51.82
N GLU A 70 -23.51 -9.84 51.99
CA GLU A 70 -23.64 -11.30 52.02
C GLU A 70 -24.14 -11.83 53.39
N SER A 71 -24.27 -11.00 54.43
CA SER A 71 -24.79 -11.39 55.74
C SER A 71 -26.30 -11.75 55.67
N PRO A 72 -26.81 -12.76 56.43
CA PRO A 72 -28.07 -13.46 56.12
C PRO A 72 -29.32 -12.63 56.38
N VAL A 73 -29.78 -11.91 55.40
CA VAL A 73 -31.14 -11.39 55.27
C VAL A 73 -31.69 -12.01 53.96
N GLU A 74 -32.96 -12.43 53.96
CA GLU A 74 -33.66 -13.05 52.81
C GLU A 74 -33.52 -12.18 51.55
N ILE A 75 -32.48 -12.45 50.77
CA ILE A 75 -32.20 -11.77 49.50
C ILE A 75 -32.95 -12.54 48.40
N GLN A 76 -33.76 -11.84 47.61
CA GLN A 76 -34.44 -12.45 46.47
C GLN A 76 -33.42 -13.05 45.48
N PRO A 77 -33.68 -14.25 44.86
CA PRO A 77 -32.73 -14.93 43.99
C PRO A 77 -32.21 -14.10 42.82
N ALA A 78 -32.99 -13.17 42.32
CA ALA A 78 -32.60 -12.25 41.23
C ALA A 78 -31.53 -11.24 41.69
N PHE A 79 -31.67 -10.71 42.91
CA PHE A 79 -30.70 -9.77 43.48
C PHE A 79 -29.37 -10.45 43.79
N ARG A 80 -29.39 -11.70 44.24
CA ARG A 80 -28.18 -12.51 44.47
C ARG A 80 -27.39 -12.72 43.18
N ALA A 81 -28.05 -13.06 42.06
CA ALA A 81 -27.42 -13.24 40.78
C ALA A 81 -26.76 -11.94 40.23
N GLU A 82 -27.33 -10.79 40.55
CA GLU A 82 -26.78 -9.49 40.15
C GLU A 82 -25.63 -9.01 41.02
N VAL A 83 -25.66 -9.29 42.32
CA VAL A 83 -24.54 -9.07 43.25
C VAL A 83 -23.35 -9.98 42.89
N GLU A 84 -23.60 -11.24 42.55
CA GLU A 84 -22.59 -12.17 42.05
C GLU A 84 -21.94 -11.67 40.76
N ARG A 85 -22.69 -11.15 39.78
CA ARG A 85 -22.13 -10.51 38.58
C ARG A 85 -21.29 -9.27 38.89
N ALA A 86 -21.74 -8.43 39.83
CA ALA A 86 -20.97 -7.26 40.26
C ALA A 86 -19.66 -7.66 40.94
N ALA A 87 -19.70 -8.73 41.78
CA ALA A 87 -18.52 -9.28 42.42
C ALA A 87 -17.54 -9.90 41.43
N GLU A 88 -18.03 -10.58 40.37
CA GLU A 88 -17.21 -11.08 39.26
C GLU A 88 -16.53 -9.96 38.48
N MET A 89 -17.21 -8.83 38.28
CA MET A 89 -16.64 -7.64 37.63
C MET A 89 -15.53 -6.97 38.44
N VAL A 90 -15.60 -7.06 39.76
CA VAL A 90 -14.65 -6.41 40.69
C VAL A 90 -13.46 -7.31 41.01
N ASN A 91 -13.65 -8.64 41.00
CA ASN A 91 -12.64 -9.58 41.49
C ASN A 91 -12.61 -10.83 40.62
N SER A 92 -11.88 -10.80 39.51
CA SER A 92 -11.77 -11.88 38.52
C SER A 92 -11.04 -13.14 39.00
N LYS A 93 -10.78 -13.31 40.27
CA LYS A 93 -10.18 -14.52 40.83
C LYS A 93 -11.14 -15.20 41.80
N ASN A 94 -11.85 -16.25 41.30
CA ASN A 94 -12.48 -17.32 42.11
C ASN A 94 -13.37 -16.88 43.27
N VAL A 95 -14.41 -16.09 43.00
CA VAL A 95 -15.45 -15.84 44.01
C VAL A 95 -16.48 -16.95 43.93
N VAL A 96 -16.46 -17.86 44.95
CA VAL A 96 -17.53 -18.85 45.17
C VAL A 96 -18.37 -18.33 46.30
N VAL A 97 -19.61 -17.87 46.01
CA VAL A 97 -20.55 -17.37 47.00
C VAL A 97 -21.62 -18.44 47.23
N ASP A 98 -21.67 -18.96 48.46
CA ASP A 98 -22.73 -19.83 49.01
C ASP A 98 -23.22 -20.98 48.09
N SER A 99 -22.28 -21.70 47.46
CA SER A 99 -22.57 -22.82 46.60
C SER A 99 -22.18 -24.14 47.26
N THR A 100 -23.11 -25.09 47.28
CA THR A 100 -22.78 -26.47 47.62
C THR A 100 -22.13 -27.16 46.40
N LEU A 101 -20.80 -27.26 46.43
CA LEU A 101 -20.04 -27.95 45.37
C LEU A 101 -20.11 -29.45 45.58
N THR A 102 -20.81 -30.16 44.71
CA THR A 102 -20.84 -31.63 44.67
C THR A 102 -20.10 -32.13 43.44
N ALA A 103 -18.89 -32.63 43.61
CA ALA A 103 -18.11 -33.22 42.52
C ALA A 103 -18.24 -34.73 42.54
N GLY A 104 -18.72 -35.31 41.43
CA GLY A 104 -18.72 -36.77 41.23
C GLY A 104 -17.34 -37.35 40.89
N ARG A 105 -16.41 -36.52 40.38
CA ARG A 105 -14.96 -36.79 40.17
C ARG A 105 -14.24 -35.46 39.98
N ASP A 106 -13.03 -35.36 40.51
CA ASP A 106 -12.02 -34.33 40.41
C ASP A 106 -12.50 -32.89 40.15
N LEU A 107 -12.68 -32.12 41.26
CA LEU A 107 -12.91 -30.68 41.22
C LEU A 107 -11.56 -29.96 41.22
N ASN A 108 -11.19 -29.36 40.09
CA ASN A 108 -10.05 -28.45 39.99
C ASN A 108 -10.53 -27.00 40.02
N ILE A 109 -10.30 -26.31 41.13
CA ILE A 109 -10.56 -24.87 41.27
C ILE A 109 -9.21 -24.15 41.15
N GLY A 110 -8.87 -23.70 39.97
CA GLY A 110 -7.61 -22.96 39.69
C GLY A 110 -7.02 -23.26 38.31
N ASP A 111 -6.56 -22.25 37.71
CA ASP A 111 -5.66 -22.09 36.55
C ASP A 111 -5.83 -22.91 35.24
N LYS A 112 -6.89 -23.69 35.05
CA LYS A 112 -7.17 -24.36 33.75
C LYS A 112 -8.66 -24.54 33.49
N HIS A 113 -9.44 -23.48 33.34
CA HIS A 113 -10.79 -23.61 32.80
C HIS A 113 -11.09 -22.59 31.72
N TYR A 114 -11.29 -23.10 30.51
CA TYR A 114 -12.04 -22.43 29.47
C TYR A 114 -13.52 -22.57 29.84
N HIS A 115 -14.15 -21.48 30.30
CA HIS A 115 -15.61 -21.47 30.48
C HIS A 115 -16.27 -21.36 29.10
N TYR A 116 -16.76 -22.49 28.60
CA TYR A 116 -17.82 -22.47 27.61
C TYR A 116 -19.11 -22.11 28.34
N TYR A 117 -19.52 -20.85 28.29
CA TYR A 117 -20.88 -20.49 28.63
C TYR A 117 -21.80 -21.11 27.56
N GLY A 118 -22.91 -21.72 28.03
CA GLY A 118 -23.85 -22.46 27.19
C GLY A 118 -24.23 -21.73 25.92
N GLU A 119 -24.69 -22.45 24.90
CA GLU A 119 -24.95 -22.03 23.52
C GLU A 119 -25.13 -20.52 23.33
N GLN A 120 -24.05 -19.76 23.36
CA GLN A 120 -24.07 -18.36 22.95
C GLN A 120 -24.36 -18.38 21.46
N LYS A 121 -25.51 -17.88 21.08
CA LYS A 121 -25.89 -17.75 19.68
C LYS A 121 -24.86 -16.82 19.03
N ILE A 122 -23.87 -17.41 18.40
CA ILE A 122 -22.84 -16.65 17.67
C ILE A 122 -23.55 -15.97 16.50
N ASP A 123 -23.43 -14.65 16.42
CA ASP A 123 -24.03 -13.87 15.37
C ASP A 123 -23.42 -14.25 14.01
N ARG A 124 -24.20 -14.09 12.95
CA ARG A 124 -23.74 -14.34 11.59
C ARG A 124 -22.59 -13.40 11.23
N ALA A 125 -22.73 -12.10 11.48
CA ALA A 125 -21.69 -11.12 11.28
C ALA A 125 -20.87 -10.98 12.56
N LEU A 126 -19.62 -11.49 12.54
CA LEU A 126 -18.70 -11.40 13.67
C LEU A 126 -18.05 -10.02 13.80
N THR A 127 -18.14 -9.21 12.75
CA THR A 127 -17.62 -7.83 12.70
C THR A 127 -18.65 -6.94 12.01
N PRO A 128 -18.59 -5.60 12.23
CA PRO A 128 -19.37 -4.67 11.41
C PRO A 128 -19.09 -4.86 9.92
N ASN A 129 -20.11 -4.64 9.09
CA ASN A 129 -19.96 -4.70 7.64
C ASN A 129 -18.92 -3.68 7.17
N PRO A 130 -18.08 -4.05 6.17
CA PRO A 130 -17.11 -3.13 5.61
C PRO A 130 -17.81 -1.96 4.91
N PHE A 131 -17.11 -0.84 4.82
CA PHE A 131 -17.55 0.30 4.03
C PHE A 131 -17.73 -0.10 2.56
N GLN A 132 -18.82 0.37 1.93
CA GLN A 132 -19.09 0.15 0.53
C GLN A 132 -18.80 1.41 -0.26
N ALA A 133 -18.01 1.29 -1.32
CA ALA A 133 -17.83 2.38 -2.26
C ALA A 133 -19.17 2.71 -2.93
N GLU A 134 -19.45 4.00 -3.11
CA GLU A 134 -20.69 4.48 -3.73
C GLU A 134 -20.87 3.93 -5.16
N TYR A 135 -19.72 3.75 -5.86
CA TYR A 135 -19.70 3.24 -7.22
C TYR A 135 -18.81 2.02 -7.34
N PHE A 136 -19.34 0.99 -7.98
CA PHE A 136 -18.62 -0.23 -8.32
C PHE A 136 -18.78 -0.48 -9.81
N LEU A 137 -17.69 -0.47 -10.57
CA LEU A 137 -17.69 -0.54 -12.02
C LEU A 137 -16.68 -1.56 -12.54
N GLY A 138 -17.08 -2.37 -13.53
CA GLY A 138 -16.18 -3.17 -14.37
C GLY A 138 -15.44 -4.30 -13.66
N ARG A 139 -15.96 -4.79 -12.54
CA ARG A 139 -15.34 -5.87 -11.76
C ARG A 139 -16.32 -7.04 -11.51
N GLU A 140 -17.40 -7.12 -12.25
CA GLU A 140 -18.42 -8.16 -12.12
C GLU A 140 -17.83 -9.54 -12.42
N THR A 141 -16.99 -9.63 -13.44
CA THR A 141 -16.27 -10.86 -13.79
C THR A 141 -15.27 -11.27 -12.70
N ASP A 142 -14.58 -10.29 -12.08
CA ASP A 142 -13.66 -10.55 -10.99
C ASP A 142 -14.39 -11.14 -9.77
N LEU A 143 -15.58 -10.62 -9.44
CA LEU A 143 -16.41 -11.16 -8.35
C LEU A 143 -16.79 -12.62 -8.60
N LEU A 144 -17.24 -12.95 -9.81
CA LEU A 144 -17.60 -14.32 -10.19
C LEU A 144 -16.38 -15.24 -10.13
N ASN A 145 -15.24 -14.83 -10.68
CA ASN A 145 -14.01 -15.61 -10.68
C ASN A 145 -13.50 -15.90 -9.25
N ILE A 146 -13.55 -14.90 -8.35
CA ILE A 146 -13.18 -15.08 -6.95
C ILE A 146 -14.12 -16.09 -6.28
N ARG A 147 -15.44 -15.94 -6.49
CA ARG A 147 -16.43 -16.86 -5.96
C ARG A 147 -16.20 -18.29 -6.44
N ASP A 148 -16.02 -18.47 -7.74
CA ASP A 148 -15.81 -19.79 -8.33
C ASP A 148 -14.54 -20.44 -7.79
N LYS A 149 -13.44 -19.70 -7.67
CA LYS A 149 -12.18 -20.20 -7.06
C LYS A 149 -12.36 -20.64 -5.61
N LEU A 150 -13.12 -19.91 -4.80
CA LEU A 150 -13.35 -20.23 -3.39
C LEU A 150 -14.34 -21.39 -3.21
N PHE A 151 -15.36 -21.53 -4.09
CA PHE A 151 -16.38 -22.57 -4.00
C PHE A 151 -16.07 -23.83 -4.80
N SER A 152 -15.09 -23.82 -5.71
CA SER A 152 -14.65 -25.04 -6.43
C SER A 152 -14.07 -26.13 -5.52
N GLY A 153 -13.68 -25.75 -4.30
CA GLY A 153 -13.04 -26.64 -3.34
C GLY A 153 -11.52 -26.78 -3.51
N ASP A 154 -10.94 -26.18 -4.57
CA ASP A 154 -9.50 -26.21 -4.82
C ASP A 154 -8.75 -25.28 -3.86
N HIS A 155 -9.38 -24.15 -3.51
CA HIS A 155 -8.78 -23.11 -2.68
C HIS A 155 -9.79 -22.55 -1.68
N PHE A 156 -9.50 -22.61 -0.40
CA PHE A 156 -10.25 -21.91 0.64
C PHE A 156 -9.57 -20.62 1.10
N LEU A 157 -8.33 -20.36 0.65
CA LEU A 157 -7.56 -19.14 0.90
C LEU A 157 -7.13 -18.55 -0.45
N LEU A 158 -7.44 -17.29 -0.69
CA LEU A 158 -7.14 -16.56 -1.92
C LEU A 158 -6.58 -15.18 -1.60
N LEU A 159 -5.42 -14.86 -2.18
CA LEU A 159 -4.84 -13.52 -2.13
C LEU A 159 -5.40 -12.70 -3.30
N VAL A 160 -6.04 -11.57 -3.03
CA VAL A 160 -6.38 -10.55 -4.03
C VAL A 160 -5.20 -9.58 -4.11
N ASN A 161 -4.41 -9.71 -5.16
CA ASN A 161 -3.17 -8.97 -5.36
C ASN A 161 -3.32 -7.86 -6.40
N GLY A 162 -2.49 -6.84 -6.32
CA GLY A 162 -2.40 -5.73 -7.27
C GLY A 162 -1.77 -4.49 -6.64
N VAL A 163 -1.40 -3.53 -7.47
CA VAL A 163 -0.75 -2.28 -7.02
C VAL A 163 -1.63 -1.46 -6.07
N GLY A 164 -1.02 -0.50 -5.34
CA GLY A 164 -1.77 0.44 -4.49
C GLY A 164 -2.81 1.23 -5.30
N GLY A 165 -4.01 1.42 -4.75
CA GLY A 165 -5.07 2.21 -5.39
C GLY A 165 -5.80 1.54 -6.56
N VAL A 166 -5.53 0.26 -6.87
CA VAL A 166 -6.18 -0.46 -7.98
C VAL A 166 -7.63 -0.90 -7.68
N GLY A 167 -8.04 -0.89 -6.39
CA GLY A 167 -9.40 -1.23 -5.97
C GLY A 167 -9.57 -2.61 -5.31
N LYS A 168 -8.50 -3.21 -4.74
CA LYS A 168 -8.55 -4.51 -4.03
C LYS A 168 -9.57 -4.52 -2.88
N THR A 169 -9.48 -3.53 -2.00
CA THR A 169 -10.40 -3.37 -0.86
C THR A 169 -11.85 -3.21 -1.33
N THR A 170 -12.07 -2.40 -2.37
CA THR A 170 -13.40 -2.18 -2.97
C THR A 170 -13.98 -3.47 -3.54
N LEU A 171 -13.14 -4.27 -4.23
CA LEU A 171 -13.54 -5.58 -4.78
C LEU A 171 -13.89 -6.57 -3.66
N ALA A 172 -13.05 -6.68 -2.64
CA ALA A 172 -13.27 -7.58 -1.49
C ALA A 172 -14.52 -7.16 -0.68
N SER A 173 -14.72 -5.86 -0.48
CA SER A 173 -15.89 -5.32 0.21
C SER A 173 -17.19 -5.60 -0.59
N ARG A 174 -17.15 -5.45 -1.92
CA ARG A 174 -18.27 -5.80 -2.80
C ARG A 174 -18.54 -7.30 -2.80
N TYR A 175 -17.49 -8.13 -2.82
CA TYR A 175 -17.61 -9.57 -2.68
C TYR A 175 -18.31 -9.94 -1.38
N TYR A 176 -17.85 -9.39 -0.25
CA TYR A 176 -18.44 -9.60 1.06
C TYR A 176 -19.95 -9.29 1.04
N GLN A 177 -20.33 -8.10 0.57
CA GLN A 177 -21.72 -7.68 0.53
C GLN A 177 -22.57 -8.55 -0.39
N THR A 178 -22.06 -8.92 -1.58
CA THR A 178 -22.82 -9.66 -2.58
C THR A 178 -23.11 -11.09 -2.15
N TYR A 179 -22.10 -11.74 -1.51
CA TYR A 179 -22.18 -13.17 -1.22
C TYR A 179 -22.31 -13.51 0.27
N GLN A 180 -22.41 -12.52 1.17
CA GLN A 180 -22.52 -12.78 2.61
C GLN A 180 -23.64 -13.77 2.97
N ASP A 181 -24.72 -13.82 2.18
CA ASP A 181 -25.87 -14.71 2.42
C ASP A 181 -25.57 -16.18 2.13
N GLU A 182 -24.51 -16.48 1.43
CA GLU A 182 -24.03 -17.85 1.17
C GLU A 182 -23.19 -18.41 2.33
N TYR A 183 -22.87 -17.59 3.35
CA TYR A 183 -22.01 -17.97 4.47
C TYR A 183 -22.78 -18.04 5.79
N ALA A 184 -22.43 -19.03 6.63
CA ALA A 184 -22.99 -19.17 7.97
C ALA A 184 -22.50 -18.06 8.91
N HIS A 185 -21.21 -17.71 8.81
CA HIS A 185 -20.61 -16.61 9.53
C HIS A 185 -19.72 -15.79 8.61
N THR A 186 -19.66 -14.47 8.84
CA THR A 186 -18.82 -13.54 8.07
C THR A 186 -18.03 -12.65 9.01
N ALA A 187 -16.78 -12.34 8.63
CA ALA A 187 -15.93 -11.42 9.35
C ALA A 187 -15.11 -10.56 8.38
N TRP A 188 -14.86 -9.33 8.78
CA TRP A 188 -13.95 -8.40 8.10
C TRP A 188 -12.98 -7.83 9.12
N VAL A 189 -11.68 -8.00 8.92
CA VAL A 189 -10.63 -7.43 9.75
C VAL A 189 -9.64 -6.63 8.91
N LEU A 190 -9.16 -5.52 9.46
CA LEU A 190 -8.13 -4.69 8.83
C LEU A 190 -6.78 -5.02 9.44
N SER A 191 -5.83 -5.47 8.62
CA SER A 191 -4.44 -5.67 9.04
C SER A 191 -3.68 -4.37 8.83
N GLU A 192 -3.50 -3.59 9.90
CA GLU A 192 -2.71 -2.34 9.80
C GLU A 192 -1.20 -2.64 9.74
N LYS A 193 -0.71 -3.56 10.59
CA LYS A 193 0.69 -4.00 10.63
C LYS A 193 0.87 -5.44 11.10
N ASN A 194 -0.18 -6.08 11.63
CA ASN A 194 -0.09 -7.42 12.20
C ASN A 194 -1.43 -8.16 12.08
N ILE A 195 -1.43 -9.24 11.33
CA ILE A 195 -2.59 -10.10 11.07
C ILE A 195 -3.10 -10.74 12.37
N ALA A 196 -2.20 -11.21 13.23
CA ALA A 196 -2.59 -11.87 14.47
C ALA A 196 -3.38 -10.93 15.39
N ASN A 197 -2.94 -9.67 15.53
CA ASN A 197 -3.64 -8.66 16.31
C ASN A 197 -5.01 -8.32 15.70
N ALA A 198 -5.10 -8.22 14.37
CA ALA A 198 -6.37 -7.99 13.69
C ALA A 198 -7.36 -9.15 13.93
N LEU A 199 -6.90 -10.39 13.88
CA LEU A 199 -7.71 -11.57 14.17
C LEU A 199 -8.21 -11.61 15.62
N LEU A 200 -7.39 -11.19 16.59
CA LEU A 200 -7.77 -11.19 18.02
C LEU A 200 -9.00 -10.31 18.30
N LEU A 201 -9.36 -9.37 17.43
CA LEU A 201 -10.62 -8.62 17.52
C LEU A 201 -11.86 -9.52 17.42
N LEU A 202 -11.73 -10.71 16.82
CA LEU A 202 -12.81 -11.70 16.70
C LEU A 202 -13.07 -12.48 18.01
N ALA A 203 -12.22 -12.32 19.00
CA ALA A 203 -12.39 -13.02 20.29
C ALA A 203 -13.69 -12.61 21.01
N ALA A 204 -13.98 -11.30 21.04
CA ALA A 204 -15.17 -10.77 21.71
C ALA A 204 -16.50 -11.30 21.12
N PRO A 205 -16.74 -11.25 19.77
CA PRO A 205 -17.97 -11.80 19.18
C PRO A 205 -18.08 -13.33 19.32
N LEU A 206 -16.97 -14.03 19.54
CA LEU A 206 -16.94 -15.47 19.82
C LEU A 206 -17.08 -15.81 21.31
N GLY A 207 -17.21 -14.79 22.18
CA GLY A 207 -17.28 -14.98 23.63
C GLY A 207 -15.99 -15.49 24.27
N LEU A 208 -14.84 -15.35 23.59
CA LEU A 208 -13.56 -15.80 24.11
C LEU A 208 -12.99 -14.77 25.09
N GLN A 209 -12.60 -15.25 26.26
CA GLN A 209 -11.87 -14.50 27.26
C GLN A 209 -10.46 -15.07 27.41
N PHE A 210 -9.45 -14.21 27.45
CA PHE A 210 -8.06 -14.61 27.59
C PHE A 210 -7.53 -14.25 28.97
N HIS A 211 -6.76 -15.13 29.57
CA HIS A 211 -6.04 -14.82 30.80
C HIS A 211 -4.96 -13.76 30.54
N GLU A 212 -4.76 -12.88 31.51
CA GLU A 212 -3.76 -11.79 31.42
C GLU A 212 -2.34 -12.30 31.15
N GLN A 213 -1.99 -13.47 31.67
CA GLN A 213 -0.67 -14.08 31.52
C GLN A 213 -0.43 -14.77 30.16
N MET A 214 -1.47 -14.94 29.34
CA MET A 214 -1.34 -15.52 28.02
C MET A 214 -0.61 -14.59 27.06
N ASN A 215 0.40 -15.11 26.37
CA ASN A 215 1.06 -14.38 25.30
C ASN A 215 0.17 -14.30 24.03
N ALA A 216 0.57 -13.48 23.06
CA ALA A 216 -0.22 -13.24 21.86
C ALA A 216 -0.39 -14.52 21.01
N GLU A 217 0.59 -15.41 21.01
CA GLU A 217 0.54 -16.66 20.25
C GLU A 217 -0.43 -17.67 20.85
N GLU A 218 -0.45 -17.81 22.16
CA GLU A 218 -1.43 -18.65 22.88
C GLU A 218 -2.86 -18.18 22.63
N ARG A 219 -3.10 -16.85 22.68
CA ARG A 219 -4.41 -16.25 22.40
C ARG A 219 -4.85 -16.53 20.97
N LEU A 220 -3.92 -16.39 19.99
CA LEU A 220 -4.19 -16.67 18.58
C LEU A 220 -4.53 -18.15 18.36
N GLU A 221 -3.82 -19.08 18.98
CA GLU A 221 -4.11 -20.52 18.88
C GLU A 221 -5.51 -20.88 19.38
N ILE A 222 -5.93 -20.29 20.49
CA ILE A 222 -7.28 -20.49 21.04
C ILE A 222 -8.32 -19.93 20.08
N LEU A 223 -8.10 -18.73 19.55
CA LEU A 223 -8.98 -18.09 18.58
C LEU A 223 -9.12 -18.93 17.31
N LEU A 224 -8.00 -19.37 16.71
CA LEU A 224 -8.00 -20.19 15.49
C LEU A 224 -8.73 -21.52 15.72
N LYS A 225 -8.59 -22.14 16.88
CA LYS A 225 -9.32 -23.35 17.26
C LYS A 225 -10.83 -23.09 17.38
N SER A 226 -11.23 -21.97 17.96
CA SER A 226 -12.64 -21.56 18.04
C SER A 226 -13.24 -21.29 16.67
N LEU A 227 -12.53 -20.54 15.81
CA LEU A 227 -12.92 -20.28 14.42
C LEU A 227 -13.09 -21.59 13.64
N ALA A 228 -12.17 -22.55 13.79
CA ALA A 228 -12.25 -23.84 13.13
C ALA A 228 -13.46 -24.70 13.58
N GLY A 229 -14.07 -24.40 14.72
CA GLY A 229 -15.27 -25.06 15.23
C GLY A 229 -16.59 -24.48 14.66
N LEU A 230 -16.57 -23.36 13.94
CA LEU A 230 -17.78 -22.74 13.41
C LEU A 230 -18.39 -23.53 12.25
N ARG A 231 -19.72 -23.34 12.05
CA ARG A 231 -20.49 -23.99 10.97
C ARG A 231 -20.01 -23.50 9.60
N ARG A 232 -19.77 -24.43 8.68
CA ARG A 232 -19.35 -24.14 7.29
C ARG A 232 -20.51 -23.74 6.39
N PRO A 233 -20.26 -22.97 5.30
CA PRO A 233 -19.05 -22.20 5.03
C PRO A 233 -19.03 -20.88 5.81
N CYS A 234 -17.84 -20.39 6.16
CA CYS A 234 -17.64 -19.08 6.75
C CYS A 234 -16.81 -18.19 5.80
N LEU A 235 -16.96 -16.88 5.87
CA LEU A 235 -16.12 -15.91 5.14
C LEU A 235 -15.30 -15.08 6.11
N LEU A 236 -14.00 -15.03 5.91
CA LEU A 236 -13.12 -14.09 6.61
C LEU A 236 -12.32 -13.28 5.58
N VAL A 237 -12.55 -11.98 5.56
CA VAL A 237 -11.75 -11.05 4.78
C VAL A 237 -10.72 -10.39 5.68
N ILE A 238 -9.45 -10.46 5.27
CA ILE A 238 -8.33 -9.76 5.91
C ILE A 238 -7.86 -8.70 4.92
N ASP A 239 -8.22 -7.45 5.20
CA ASP A 239 -7.90 -6.33 4.32
C ASP A 239 -6.56 -5.71 4.67
N ASN A 240 -5.79 -5.30 3.63
CA ASN A 240 -4.52 -4.60 3.73
C ASN A 240 -3.38 -5.40 4.38
N ALA A 241 -3.25 -6.69 4.10
CA ALA A 241 -2.16 -7.56 4.57
C ALA A 241 -0.88 -7.29 3.76
N ASN A 242 -0.21 -6.15 3.99
CA ASN A 242 0.89 -5.63 3.17
C ASN A 242 2.28 -5.75 3.84
N GLU A 243 2.39 -6.38 5.00
CA GLU A 243 3.66 -6.65 5.67
C GLU A 243 4.11 -8.06 5.31
N SER A 244 5.25 -8.18 4.58
CA SER A 244 5.73 -9.45 4.04
C SER A 244 5.97 -10.50 5.11
N ASP A 245 6.75 -10.14 6.14
CA ASP A 245 7.14 -11.06 7.20
C ASP A 245 5.93 -11.51 8.04
N ASP A 246 4.98 -10.60 8.29
CA ASP A 246 3.76 -10.89 9.02
C ASP A 246 2.82 -11.82 8.22
N LEU A 247 2.67 -11.55 6.91
CA LEU A 247 1.87 -12.39 6.03
C LEU A 247 2.46 -13.80 5.92
N GLU A 248 3.78 -13.94 5.71
CA GLU A 248 4.46 -15.24 5.67
C GLU A 248 4.32 -16.00 6.98
N ALA A 249 4.57 -15.34 8.12
CA ALA A 249 4.48 -15.97 9.46
C ALA A 249 3.06 -16.48 9.78
N ASN A 250 2.04 -15.77 9.31
CA ASN A 250 0.64 -16.12 9.61
C ASN A 250 -0.02 -16.96 8.52
N TYR A 251 0.50 -17.02 7.28
CA TYR A 251 -0.10 -17.73 6.16
C TYR A 251 -0.40 -19.20 6.46
N GLN A 252 0.56 -19.93 7.03
CA GLN A 252 0.37 -21.35 7.39
C GLN A 252 -0.61 -21.52 8.57
N LYS A 253 -0.64 -20.58 9.49
CA LYS A 253 -1.60 -20.60 10.62
C LYS A 253 -3.03 -20.41 10.11
N LEU A 254 -3.25 -19.47 9.18
CA LEU A 254 -4.55 -19.21 8.53
C LEU A 254 -5.07 -20.43 7.76
N ARG A 255 -4.20 -21.22 7.14
CA ARG A 255 -4.59 -22.46 6.43
C ARG A 255 -5.21 -23.52 7.34
N ARG A 256 -5.11 -23.41 8.66
CA ARG A 256 -5.77 -24.30 9.62
C ARG A 256 -7.28 -24.03 9.72
N CYS A 257 -7.75 -22.85 9.31
CA CYS A 257 -9.17 -22.49 9.29
C CYS A 257 -9.86 -22.93 7.99
N SER A 258 -9.80 -24.22 7.66
CA SER A 258 -10.33 -24.79 6.42
C SER A 258 -11.86 -24.74 6.27
N ASN A 259 -12.58 -24.30 7.30
CA ASN A 259 -14.02 -24.01 7.28
C ASN A 259 -14.33 -22.57 6.82
N PHE A 260 -13.30 -21.73 6.67
CA PHE A 260 -13.42 -20.38 6.14
C PHE A 260 -12.95 -20.31 4.70
N HIS A 261 -13.67 -19.57 3.89
CA HIS A 261 -13.13 -18.95 2.70
C HIS A 261 -12.39 -17.69 3.15
N LEU A 262 -11.07 -17.70 3.01
CA LEU A 262 -10.17 -16.63 3.43
C LEU A 262 -9.83 -15.77 2.21
N LEU A 263 -10.23 -14.51 2.24
CA LEU A 263 -9.93 -13.55 1.18
C LEU A 263 -9.02 -12.46 1.75
N LEU A 264 -7.77 -12.41 1.30
CA LEU A 264 -6.79 -11.44 1.78
C LEU A 264 -6.51 -10.41 0.68
N THR A 265 -6.65 -9.13 0.97
CA THR A 265 -6.18 -8.09 0.04
C THR A 265 -4.75 -7.71 0.37
N THR A 266 -3.89 -7.75 -0.62
CA THR A 266 -2.47 -7.47 -0.44
C THR A 266 -1.84 -6.94 -1.73
N ARG A 267 -0.71 -6.25 -1.63
CA ARG A 267 0.19 -5.95 -2.74
C ARG A 267 1.39 -6.91 -2.79
N ILE A 268 1.50 -7.78 -1.79
CA ILE A 268 2.61 -8.72 -1.64
C ILE A 268 2.31 -9.97 -2.44
N THR A 269 3.33 -10.52 -3.10
CA THR A 269 3.28 -11.81 -3.78
C THR A 269 3.95 -12.86 -2.91
N LEU A 270 3.20 -13.89 -2.53
CA LEU A 270 3.77 -15.08 -1.85
C LEU A 270 3.95 -16.21 -2.83
N ALA A 271 5.14 -16.83 -2.81
CA ALA A 271 5.41 -18.02 -3.59
C ALA A 271 4.43 -19.15 -3.22
N ASN A 272 3.84 -19.78 -4.24
CA ASN A 272 2.90 -20.91 -4.08
C ASN A 272 1.58 -20.59 -3.33
N ALA A 273 1.25 -19.31 -3.11
CA ALA A 273 -0.04 -18.93 -2.57
C ALA A 273 -1.07 -18.74 -3.71
N PRO A 274 -2.29 -19.30 -3.59
CA PRO A 274 -3.35 -19.03 -4.54
C PRO A 274 -3.62 -17.52 -4.63
N THR A 275 -3.39 -16.96 -5.80
CA THR A 275 -3.47 -15.50 -6.01
C THR A 275 -4.46 -15.17 -7.13
N TYR A 276 -5.25 -14.14 -6.93
CA TYR A 276 -6.07 -13.48 -7.93
C TYR A 276 -5.55 -12.07 -8.15
N SER A 277 -4.85 -11.86 -9.25
CA SER A 277 -4.28 -10.55 -9.59
C SER A 277 -5.32 -9.66 -10.24
N ILE A 278 -5.38 -8.40 -9.84
CA ILE A 278 -6.21 -7.37 -10.46
C ILE A 278 -5.36 -6.21 -10.94
N ASP A 279 -5.67 -5.78 -12.16
CA ASP A 279 -5.05 -4.62 -12.80
C ASP A 279 -5.93 -3.37 -12.69
N GLY A 280 -5.48 -2.24 -13.23
CA GLY A 280 -6.29 -1.03 -13.36
C GLY A 280 -7.61 -1.31 -14.11
N LEU A 281 -8.60 -0.42 -13.96
CA LEU A 281 -9.86 -0.56 -14.68
C LEU A 281 -9.62 -0.56 -16.21
N PRO A 282 -10.33 -1.42 -16.96
CA PRO A 282 -10.36 -1.33 -18.41
C PRO A 282 -10.74 0.09 -18.88
N GLU A 283 -10.41 0.44 -20.10
CA GLU A 283 -10.54 1.82 -20.62
C GLU A 283 -11.98 2.35 -20.53
N VAL A 284 -12.94 1.52 -20.89
CA VAL A 284 -14.35 1.92 -20.90
C VAL A 284 -14.85 2.22 -19.48
N GLU A 285 -14.54 1.35 -18.54
CA GLU A 285 -14.95 1.47 -17.14
C GLU A 285 -14.21 2.63 -16.44
N ALA A 286 -12.93 2.83 -16.74
CA ALA A 286 -12.17 3.97 -16.25
C ALA A 286 -12.76 5.29 -16.76
N LEU A 287 -13.20 5.34 -18.02
CA LEU A 287 -13.89 6.49 -18.59
C LEU A 287 -15.25 6.73 -17.93
N LEU A 288 -16.01 5.67 -17.66
CA LEU A 288 -17.28 5.76 -16.93
C LEU A 288 -17.07 6.32 -15.50
N LEU A 289 -16.06 5.83 -14.80
CA LEU A 289 -15.67 6.33 -13.48
C LEU A 289 -15.30 7.81 -13.54
N PHE A 290 -14.46 8.19 -14.51
CA PHE A 290 -14.06 9.59 -14.70
C PHE A 290 -15.25 10.51 -14.97
N LYS A 291 -16.14 10.13 -15.90
CA LYS A 291 -17.36 10.88 -16.22
C LYS A 291 -18.31 11.00 -15.03
N LYS A 292 -18.35 9.99 -14.17
CA LYS A 292 -19.19 10.00 -12.98
C LYS A 292 -18.77 11.12 -12.02
N TYR A 293 -17.48 11.30 -11.79
CA TYR A 293 -16.97 12.36 -10.90
C TYR A 293 -16.75 13.69 -11.61
N TYR A 294 -16.61 13.68 -12.96
CA TYR A 294 -16.51 14.89 -13.80
C TYR A 294 -17.61 14.91 -14.87
N PRO A 295 -18.87 15.28 -14.53
CA PRO A 295 -20.00 15.26 -15.45
C PRO A 295 -19.90 16.26 -16.62
N ARG A 296 -18.97 17.23 -16.56
CA ARG A 296 -18.72 18.20 -17.63
C ARG A 296 -17.87 17.66 -18.77
N PHE A 297 -17.45 16.38 -18.68
CA PHE A 297 -16.65 15.71 -19.70
C PHE A 297 -17.34 15.73 -21.07
N LYS A 298 -16.59 16.10 -22.12
CA LYS A 298 -17.09 16.22 -23.50
C LYS A 298 -16.44 15.11 -24.35
N PRO A 299 -17.13 13.97 -24.58
CA PRO A 299 -16.55 12.80 -25.26
C PRO A 299 -15.89 13.14 -26.60
N GLU A 300 -16.57 13.94 -27.44
CA GLU A 300 -16.13 14.29 -28.78
C GLU A 300 -14.76 15.02 -28.82
N LYS A 301 -14.37 15.68 -27.73
CA LYS A 301 -13.16 16.51 -27.65
C LYS A 301 -12.11 16.00 -26.66
N GLU A 302 -12.56 15.27 -25.64
CA GLU A 302 -11.73 14.96 -24.47
C GLU A 302 -11.39 13.48 -24.33
N GLU A 303 -12.01 12.59 -25.13
CA GLU A 303 -11.77 11.15 -25.01
C GLU A 303 -10.32 10.77 -25.35
N ALA A 304 -9.73 11.37 -26.39
CA ALA A 304 -8.32 11.14 -26.72
C ALA A 304 -7.38 11.62 -25.58
N ILE A 305 -7.68 12.80 -25.00
CA ILE A 305 -6.91 13.35 -23.90
C ILE A 305 -7.03 12.47 -22.65
N PHE A 306 -8.23 11.96 -22.38
CA PHE A 306 -8.44 11.01 -21.28
C PHE A 306 -7.62 9.73 -21.43
N LYS A 307 -7.54 9.16 -22.65
CA LYS A 307 -6.71 7.97 -22.93
C LYS A 307 -5.24 8.23 -22.57
N GLU A 308 -4.73 9.41 -22.90
CA GLU A 308 -3.36 9.78 -22.56
C GLU A 308 -3.18 9.96 -21.05
N ILE A 309 -4.12 10.61 -20.36
CA ILE A 309 -4.10 10.72 -18.89
C ILE A 309 -4.13 9.33 -18.25
N ARG A 310 -5.04 8.46 -18.69
CA ARG A 310 -5.14 7.08 -18.20
C ARG A 310 -3.82 6.31 -18.40
N THR A 311 -3.19 6.48 -19.55
CA THR A 311 -1.88 5.86 -19.83
C THR A 311 -0.79 6.41 -18.90
N ALA A 312 -0.76 7.73 -18.67
CA ALA A 312 0.20 8.36 -17.79
C ALA A 312 0.11 7.88 -16.33
N VAL A 313 -1.06 7.39 -15.90
CA VAL A 313 -1.27 6.85 -14.55
C VAL A 313 -1.43 5.32 -14.54
N ASP A 314 -1.11 4.63 -15.65
CA ASP A 314 -1.24 3.18 -15.83
C ASP A 314 -2.64 2.62 -15.45
N GLY A 315 -3.68 3.39 -15.72
CA GLY A 315 -5.06 3.05 -15.40
C GLY A 315 -5.36 2.90 -13.90
N ASN A 316 -4.52 3.43 -13.02
CA ASN A 316 -4.72 3.34 -11.58
C ASN A 316 -6.07 3.93 -11.17
N THR A 317 -6.96 3.09 -10.66
CA THR A 317 -8.37 3.43 -10.40
C THR A 317 -8.52 4.61 -9.45
N LEU A 318 -7.77 4.61 -8.33
CA LEU A 318 -7.83 5.69 -7.35
C LEU A 318 -7.31 7.01 -7.93
N VAL A 319 -6.23 6.96 -8.70
CA VAL A 319 -5.67 8.18 -9.31
C VAL A 319 -6.65 8.76 -10.34
N VAL A 320 -7.27 7.93 -11.17
CA VAL A 320 -8.31 8.37 -12.13
C VAL A 320 -9.48 9.03 -11.38
N GLU A 321 -9.93 8.45 -10.27
CA GLU A 321 -10.98 9.02 -9.42
C GLU A 321 -10.57 10.38 -8.83
N LEU A 322 -9.38 10.47 -8.23
CA LEU A 322 -8.88 11.68 -7.59
C LEU A 322 -8.71 12.82 -8.58
N LEU A 323 -8.20 12.55 -9.79
CA LEU A 323 -8.05 13.55 -10.85
C LEU A 323 -9.41 14.05 -11.33
N ALA A 324 -10.40 13.17 -11.51
CA ALA A 324 -11.76 13.55 -11.89
C ALA A 324 -12.43 14.44 -10.83
N LYS A 325 -12.33 14.06 -9.56
CA LYS A 325 -12.86 14.84 -8.42
C LYS A 325 -12.19 16.21 -8.31
N ASN A 326 -10.86 16.27 -8.43
CA ASN A 326 -10.11 17.53 -8.42
C ASN A 326 -10.57 18.46 -9.55
N LEU A 327 -10.67 17.94 -10.77
CA LEU A 327 -11.11 18.71 -11.93
C LEU A 327 -12.55 19.23 -11.77
N ALA A 328 -13.45 18.41 -11.20
CA ALA A 328 -14.83 18.80 -10.92
C ALA A 328 -14.90 19.94 -9.89
N LEU A 329 -14.15 19.85 -8.80
CA LEU A 329 -14.10 20.89 -7.76
C LEU A 329 -13.53 22.20 -8.29
N PHE A 330 -12.45 22.14 -9.07
CA PHE A 330 -11.86 23.33 -9.69
C PHE A 330 -12.84 24.06 -10.59
N ASN A 331 -13.57 23.33 -11.39
CA ASN A 331 -14.53 23.88 -12.34
C ASN A 331 -15.89 24.27 -11.71
N GLN A 332 -16.07 24.10 -10.41
CA GLN A 332 -17.31 24.45 -9.71
C GLN A 332 -17.53 25.97 -9.68
N PHE A 333 -16.48 26.76 -9.53
CA PHE A 333 -16.53 28.21 -9.30
C PHE A 333 -15.91 29.06 -10.42
N LYS A 334 -16.28 28.87 -11.68
CA LYS A 334 -15.88 29.70 -12.84
C LYS A 334 -14.40 29.62 -13.27
N THR A 335 -13.58 28.80 -12.68
CA THR A 335 -12.26 28.47 -13.19
C THR A 335 -12.43 27.50 -14.37
N ASN A 336 -11.75 27.77 -15.46
CA ASN A 336 -11.80 26.89 -16.64
C ASN A 336 -10.51 26.06 -16.71
N TYR A 337 -10.31 25.17 -15.73
CA TYR A 337 -9.22 24.20 -15.78
C TYR A 337 -9.65 23.03 -16.66
N THR A 338 -9.07 22.94 -17.83
CA THR A 338 -9.45 21.98 -18.86
C THR A 338 -8.72 20.64 -18.68
N LEU A 339 -9.26 19.59 -19.28
CA LEU A 339 -8.60 18.29 -19.31
C LEU A 339 -7.23 18.34 -20.04
N ALA A 340 -7.10 19.20 -21.04
CA ALA A 340 -5.84 19.44 -21.73
C ALA A 340 -4.77 20.11 -20.84
N GLU A 341 -5.19 21.06 -20.01
CA GLU A 341 -4.29 21.68 -19.02
C GLU A 341 -3.87 20.68 -17.94
N LEU A 342 -4.78 19.83 -17.48
CA LEU A 342 -4.43 18.74 -16.57
C LEU A 342 -3.41 17.78 -17.20
N LEU A 343 -3.59 17.39 -18.46
CA LEU A 343 -2.61 16.54 -19.17
C LEU A 343 -1.25 17.25 -19.31
N ALA A 344 -1.25 18.56 -19.62
CA ALA A 344 -0.03 19.35 -19.70
C ALA A 344 0.70 19.41 -18.35
N ASP A 345 -0.05 19.62 -17.25
CA ASP A 345 0.52 19.60 -15.90
C ASP A 345 1.12 18.23 -15.55
N LEU A 346 0.40 17.14 -15.85
CA LEU A 346 0.90 15.78 -15.63
C LEU A 346 2.21 15.51 -16.40
N ARG A 347 2.32 16.02 -17.62
CA ARG A 347 3.52 15.87 -18.47
C ARG A 347 4.69 16.72 -18.01
N GLN A 348 4.43 17.96 -17.60
CA GLN A 348 5.47 18.93 -17.26
C GLN A 348 5.92 18.87 -15.80
N LYS A 349 5.02 18.60 -14.88
CA LYS A 349 5.26 18.67 -13.44
C LYS A 349 5.07 17.34 -12.72
N GLY A 350 4.44 16.38 -13.38
CA GLY A 350 4.09 15.09 -12.82
C GLY A 350 2.82 15.09 -11.98
N LEU A 351 2.49 13.91 -11.46
CA LEU A 351 1.24 13.63 -10.74
C LEU A 351 1.20 14.26 -9.34
N LEU A 352 2.35 14.39 -8.69
CA LEU A 352 2.48 14.86 -7.31
C LEU A 352 2.74 16.37 -7.20
N GLN A 353 2.80 17.09 -8.31
CA GLN A 353 3.05 18.54 -8.36
C GLN A 353 2.04 19.29 -9.26
N LEU A 354 0.78 18.89 -9.20
CA LEU A 354 -0.28 19.54 -9.98
C LEU A 354 -0.40 21.02 -9.64
N THR A 355 -0.46 21.87 -10.67
CA THR A 355 -0.61 23.34 -10.49
C THR A 355 -1.92 23.70 -9.78
N GLN A 356 -2.96 22.95 -10.10
CA GLN A 356 -4.31 23.19 -9.63
C GLN A 356 -4.75 21.96 -8.82
N SER A 357 -4.74 22.08 -7.48
CA SER A 357 -5.11 20.99 -6.58
C SER A 357 -5.98 21.47 -5.42
N GLN A 358 -7.09 20.79 -5.17
CA GLN A 358 -8.00 21.02 -4.05
C GLN A 358 -8.20 19.75 -3.24
N GLU A 359 -8.60 19.91 -1.97
CA GLU A 359 -8.92 18.77 -1.12
C GLU A 359 -10.13 18.02 -1.67
N VAL A 360 -9.95 16.73 -1.95
CA VAL A 360 -10.99 15.82 -2.38
C VAL A 360 -11.38 14.85 -1.27
N VAL A 361 -12.60 14.35 -1.32
CA VAL A 361 -13.10 13.34 -0.37
C VAL A 361 -12.99 11.96 -1.01
N THR A 362 -12.38 11.00 -0.30
CA THR A 362 -12.26 9.62 -0.74
C THR A 362 -12.42 8.65 0.43
N ASP A 363 -12.82 7.42 0.15
CA ASP A 363 -12.89 6.30 1.10
C ASP A 363 -11.52 5.63 1.30
N TYR A 364 -10.52 5.94 0.48
CA TYR A 364 -9.19 5.36 0.58
C TYR A 364 -8.55 5.63 1.94
N GLN A 365 -8.22 4.55 2.68
CA GLN A 365 -7.70 4.60 4.05
C GLN A 365 -8.58 5.39 5.03
N SER A 366 -9.90 5.36 4.83
CA SER A 366 -10.84 5.94 5.80
C SER A 366 -10.72 5.24 7.16
N LYS A 367 -10.71 6.03 8.25
CA LYS A 367 -10.66 5.49 9.61
C LYS A 367 -12.04 5.60 10.26
N ALA A 368 -12.51 4.50 10.84
CA ALA A 368 -13.77 4.46 11.61
C ALA A 368 -14.99 5.04 10.87
N GLY A 369 -15.08 4.87 9.55
CA GLY A 369 -16.18 5.38 8.74
C GLY A 369 -16.10 6.89 8.40
N VAL A 370 -15.02 7.57 8.78
CA VAL A 370 -14.77 8.97 8.39
C VAL A 370 -13.96 8.99 7.10
N MET A 371 -14.53 9.57 6.05
CA MET A 371 -13.84 9.72 4.76
C MET A 371 -12.60 10.61 4.89
N ARG A 372 -11.55 10.25 4.18
CA ARG A 372 -10.32 11.04 4.09
C ARG A 372 -10.58 12.28 3.22
N LYS A 373 -10.16 13.45 3.69
CA LYS A 373 -10.25 14.71 2.97
C LYS A 373 -8.88 15.36 2.90
N GLU A 374 -8.23 15.25 1.75
CA GLU A 374 -6.89 15.78 1.49
C GLU A 374 -6.72 16.08 -0.01
N LYS A 375 -5.61 16.75 -0.36
CA LYS A 375 -5.23 16.94 -1.76
C LYS A 375 -4.87 15.60 -2.42
N PRO A 376 -5.18 15.41 -3.72
CA PRO A 376 -4.85 14.19 -4.46
C PRO A 376 -3.39 13.75 -4.29
N GLU A 377 -2.45 14.68 -4.37
CA GLU A 377 -1.01 14.42 -4.27
C GLU A 377 -0.63 13.82 -2.92
N ALA A 378 -1.21 14.32 -1.83
CA ALA A 378 -0.98 13.80 -0.49
C ALA A 378 -1.53 12.38 -0.31
N ILE A 379 -2.72 12.09 -0.89
CA ILE A 379 -3.33 10.76 -0.86
C ILE A 379 -2.48 9.78 -1.67
N ILE A 380 -2.04 10.17 -2.86
CA ILE A 380 -1.22 9.35 -3.75
C ILE A 380 0.15 9.08 -3.11
N ALA A 381 0.80 10.12 -2.57
CA ALA A 381 2.09 9.99 -1.90
C ALA A 381 2.04 9.05 -0.68
N ALA A 382 0.90 8.93 -0.02
CA ALA A 382 0.72 8.03 1.12
C ALA A 382 0.48 6.56 0.74
N MET A 383 0.37 6.23 -0.58
CA MET A 383 0.17 4.84 -1.01
C MET A 383 1.36 3.93 -0.71
N TYR A 384 2.57 4.50 -0.69
CA TYR A 384 3.82 3.78 -0.55
C TYR A 384 4.77 4.49 0.42
N ASP A 385 5.39 3.74 1.32
CA ASP A 385 6.41 4.23 2.24
C ASP A 385 7.78 3.64 1.87
N LEU A 386 8.75 4.52 1.55
CA LEU A 386 10.12 4.11 1.23
C LEU A 386 10.93 3.79 2.48
N GLY A 387 10.48 4.25 3.68
CA GLY A 387 11.21 4.09 4.93
C GLY A 387 11.45 2.63 5.33
N ASP A 388 10.54 1.74 4.94
CA ASP A 388 10.58 0.31 5.29
C ASP A 388 11.41 -0.53 4.31
N LEU A 389 12.03 0.09 3.27
CA LEU A 389 12.85 -0.64 2.30
C LEU A 389 14.33 -0.63 2.67
N PRO A 390 15.05 -1.77 2.48
CA PRO A 390 16.51 -1.81 2.49
C PRO A 390 17.13 -0.85 1.47
N GLU A 391 18.33 -0.36 1.72
CA GLU A 391 19.00 0.58 0.82
C GLU A 391 19.24 0.00 -0.58
N GLU A 392 19.55 -1.29 -0.71
CA GLU A 392 19.70 -1.99 -1.99
C GLU A 392 18.38 -1.99 -2.78
N ASP A 393 17.24 -2.23 -2.11
CA ASP A 393 15.91 -2.19 -2.72
C ASP A 393 15.57 -0.76 -3.18
N LYS A 394 15.90 0.27 -2.37
CA LYS A 394 15.67 1.69 -2.73
C LYS A 394 16.50 2.10 -3.93
N ALA A 395 17.78 1.74 -3.96
CA ALA A 395 18.69 2.07 -5.06
C ALA A 395 18.19 1.45 -6.38
N LEU A 396 17.81 0.17 -6.38
CA LEU A 396 17.25 -0.47 -7.58
C LEU A 396 15.91 0.16 -7.99
N LEU A 397 15.06 0.49 -7.02
CA LEU A 397 13.78 1.14 -7.29
C LEU A 397 13.96 2.54 -7.88
N SER A 398 15.01 3.28 -7.48
CA SER A 398 15.42 4.57 -8.05
C SER A 398 15.76 4.44 -9.54
N ILE A 399 16.46 3.38 -9.90
CA ILE A 399 16.76 3.06 -11.30
C ILE A 399 15.46 2.85 -12.10
N PHE A 400 14.54 2.05 -11.58
CA PHE A 400 13.22 1.89 -12.22
C PHE A 400 12.43 3.20 -12.29
N ALA A 401 12.60 4.11 -11.32
CA ALA A 401 11.88 5.37 -11.30
C ALA A 401 12.26 6.32 -12.46
N VAL A 402 13.44 6.17 -13.03
CA VAL A 402 13.93 6.98 -14.16
C VAL A 402 13.83 6.27 -15.51
N LEU A 403 13.69 4.96 -15.53
CA LEU A 403 13.44 4.19 -16.76
C LEU A 403 12.01 4.40 -17.29
N PRO A 404 11.71 4.06 -18.57
CA PRO A 404 10.34 4.03 -19.07
C PRO A 404 9.43 3.13 -18.24
N ALA A 405 8.16 3.50 -18.07
CA ALA A 405 7.16 2.72 -17.32
C ALA A 405 6.63 1.53 -18.14
N GLU A 406 7.52 0.72 -18.67
CA GLU A 406 7.23 -0.46 -19.49
C GLU A 406 7.76 -1.74 -18.85
N SER A 407 7.40 -2.88 -19.43
CA SER A 407 7.94 -4.18 -19.02
C SER A 407 9.35 -4.36 -19.58
N ILE A 408 10.35 -4.37 -18.72
CA ILE A 408 11.77 -4.48 -19.07
C ILE A 408 12.23 -5.92 -18.87
N PRO A 409 12.83 -6.57 -19.91
CA PRO A 409 13.33 -7.93 -19.78
C PRO A 409 14.46 -8.03 -18.74
N TYR A 410 14.51 -9.12 -17.96
CA TYR A 410 15.58 -9.38 -17.00
C TYR A 410 16.98 -9.26 -17.62
N LYS A 411 17.18 -9.85 -18.81
CA LYS A 411 18.46 -9.78 -19.54
C LYS A 411 18.88 -8.33 -19.88
N MET A 412 17.92 -7.45 -20.13
CA MET A 412 18.22 -6.03 -20.36
C MET A 412 18.67 -5.35 -19.07
N LEU A 413 18.04 -5.69 -17.94
CA LEU A 413 18.46 -5.18 -16.62
C LEU A 413 19.86 -5.66 -16.26
N GLU A 414 20.21 -6.93 -16.48
CA GLU A 414 21.58 -7.43 -16.30
C GLU A 414 22.59 -6.66 -17.16
N THR A 415 22.23 -6.31 -18.39
CA THR A 415 23.08 -5.56 -19.31
C THR A 415 23.32 -4.12 -18.87
N LEU A 416 22.28 -3.49 -18.28
CA LEU A 416 22.32 -2.10 -17.83
C LEU A 416 22.90 -1.95 -16.40
N LEU A 417 22.92 -3.01 -15.61
CA LEU A 417 23.28 -3.00 -14.18
C LEU A 417 24.38 -4.03 -13.85
N PRO A 418 25.50 -4.04 -14.59
CA PRO A 418 26.51 -5.09 -14.46
C PRO A 418 27.24 -5.10 -13.10
N GLY A 419 27.12 -4.03 -12.32
CA GLY A 419 27.76 -3.89 -11.00
C GLY A 419 26.82 -4.09 -9.82
N VAL A 420 25.53 -4.38 -10.06
CA VAL A 420 24.57 -4.61 -8.98
C VAL A 420 24.67 -6.05 -8.52
N GLU A 421 25.21 -6.23 -7.31
CA GLU A 421 25.26 -7.55 -6.68
C GLU A 421 23.84 -8.04 -6.33
N ASN A 422 23.58 -9.35 -6.51
CA ASN A 422 22.30 -9.99 -6.17
C ASN A 422 21.07 -9.35 -6.85
N LEU A 423 21.19 -8.86 -8.08
CA LEU A 423 20.11 -8.20 -8.83
C LEU A 423 18.81 -9.02 -8.81
N ASP A 424 18.89 -10.34 -9.03
CA ASP A 424 17.74 -11.25 -9.00
C ASP A 424 17.04 -11.28 -7.63
N LYS A 425 17.81 -11.27 -6.54
CA LYS A 425 17.27 -11.25 -5.18
C LYS A 425 16.56 -9.94 -4.88
N THR A 426 17.16 -8.81 -5.26
CA THR A 426 16.58 -7.47 -5.04
C THR A 426 15.32 -7.27 -5.89
N LEU A 427 15.31 -7.74 -7.15
CA LEU A 427 14.10 -7.73 -7.99
C LEU A 427 12.96 -8.54 -7.37
N ARG A 428 13.24 -9.77 -6.90
CA ARG A 428 12.25 -10.59 -6.22
C ARG A 428 11.74 -9.94 -4.93
N SER A 429 12.60 -9.31 -4.14
CA SER A 429 12.21 -8.54 -2.95
C SER A 429 11.22 -7.43 -3.31
N LEU A 430 11.51 -6.65 -4.34
CA LEU A 430 10.63 -5.57 -4.80
C LEU A 430 9.30 -6.07 -5.37
N VAL A 431 9.31 -7.20 -6.10
CA VAL A 431 8.08 -7.85 -6.57
C VAL A 431 7.27 -8.40 -5.41
N GLN A 432 7.92 -9.10 -4.48
CA GLN A 432 7.27 -9.65 -3.29
C GLN A 432 6.59 -8.56 -2.46
N LYS A 433 7.24 -7.41 -2.30
CA LYS A 433 6.71 -6.24 -1.57
C LYS A 433 5.71 -5.41 -2.38
N GLY A 434 5.47 -5.75 -3.65
CA GLY A 434 4.49 -5.09 -4.54
C GLY A 434 4.91 -3.71 -5.04
N TRP A 435 6.22 -3.44 -5.13
CA TRP A 435 6.78 -2.25 -5.77
C TRP A 435 6.97 -2.41 -7.28
N LEU A 436 7.27 -3.63 -7.71
CA LEU A 436 7.38 -4.01 -9.11
C LEU A 436 6.35 -5.09 -9.45
N ALA A 437 5.91 -5.12 -10.70
CA ALA A 437 5.17 -6.22 -11.29
C ALA A 437 6.11 -7.13 -12.06
N GLU A 438 5.93 -8.45 -11.94
CA GLU A 438 6.64 -9.48 -12.68
C GLU A 438 5.69 -10.14 -13.69
N GLN A 439 6.15 -10.37 -14.90
CA GLN A 439 5.43 -11.08 -15.94
C GLN A 439 6.36 -12.07 -16.64
N THR A 440 5.91 -13.31 -16.80
CA THR A 440 6.62 -14.31 -17.60
C THR A 440 5.94 -14.41 -18.95
N GLY A 441 6.70 -14.27 -20.04
CA GLY A 441 6.21 -14.31 -21.41
C GLY A 441 7.05 -15.22 -22.27
N LEU A 442 6.39 -15.90 -23.22
CA LEU A 442 7.06 -16.66 -24.28
C LEU A 442 7.53 -15.68 -25.37
N VAL A 443 8.82 -15.58 -25.61
CA VAL A 443 9.37 -14.78 -26.72
C VAL A 443 9.40 -15.64 -27.98
N LYS A 444 8.62 -15.24 -28.98
CA LYS A 444 8.83 -15.69 -30.35
C LYS A 444 10.03 -14.93 -30.90
N SER A 445 11.16 -15.61 -31.02
CA SER A 445 12.36 -15.04 -31.63
C SER A 445 12.07 -14.70 -33.09
N ALA A 446 11.90 -13.41 -33.38
CA ALA A 446 11.81 -12.90 -34.74
C ALA A 446 13.23 -12.64 -35.26
N HIS A 447 13.96 -13.72 -35.59
CA HIS A 447 15.12 -13.63 -36.46
C HIS A 447 14.83 -14.47 -37.69
N GLY A 448 14.44 -13.77 -38.77
CA GLY A 448 14.32 -14.35 -40.06
C GLY A 448 15.69 -14.81 -40.59
N LEU A 449 15.87 -16.11 -40.64
CA LEU A 449 16.64 -16.84 -41.63
C LEU A 449 15.92 -18.18 -41.81
N GLU A 450 15.27 -18.33 -42.95
CA GLU A 450 14.64 -19.57 -43.38
C GLU A 450 15.69 -20.69 -43.44
N SER A 451 15.65 -21.59 -42.48
CA SER A 451 16.07 -22.98 -42.57
C SER A 451 16.46 -23.60 -41.23
N GLN A 452 15.52 -23.71 -40.25
CA GLN A 452 15.46 -24.82 -39.28
C GLN A 452 14.25 -24.66 -38.34
N PRO A 453 13.34 -25.64 -38.22
CA PRO A 453 12.20 -25.59 -37.33
C PRO A 453 12.51 -26.28 -36.00
N GLU A 454 13.33 -25.67 -35.15
CA GLU A 454 13.41 -25.97 -33.73
C GLU A 454 13.66 -24.65 -32.97
N LEU A 455 12.61 -23.83 -32.93
CA LEU A 455 12.57 -22.64 -32.05
C LEU A 455 12.31 -23.14 -30.61
N LEU A 456 13.37 -23.21 -29.83
CA LEU A 456 13.27 -23.27 -28.37
C LEU A 456 12.59 -21.97 -27.92
N GLU A 457 11.31 -22.05 -27.56
CA GLU A 457 10.61 -20.97 -26.87
C GLU A 457 11.27 -20.81 -25.49
N ALA A 458 12.10 -19.77 -25.33
CA ALA A 458 12.68 -19.45 -24.03
C ALA A 458 11.70 -18.57 -23.25
N GLU A 459 11.32 -19.03 -22.05
CA GLU A 459 10.60 -18.18 -21.10
C GLU A 459 11.49 -17.00 -20.71
N GLN A 460 10.96 -15.80 -20.87
CA GLN A 460 11.63 -14.56 -20.48
C GLN A 460 10.81 -13.84 -19.40
N THR A 461 11.49 -13.47 -18.32
CA THR A 461 10.88 -12.70 -17.22
C THR A 461 11.05 -11.20 -17.47
N TYR A 462 9.99 -10.45 -17.26
CA TYR A 462 9.92 -9.00 -17.42
C TYR A 462 9.52 -8.36 -16.09
N PHE A 463 10.06 -7.17 -15.82
CA PHE A 463 9.77 -6.37 -14.63
C PHE A 463 9.23 -5.00 -15.04
N LYS A 464 8.22 -4.53 -14.34
CA LYS A 464 7.58 -3.24 -14.60
C LYS A 464 7.39 -2.45 -13.30
N CYS A 465 7.78 -1.18 -13.29
CA CYS A 465 7.42 -0.21 -12.27
C CYS A 465 6.27 0.66 -12.78
N SER A 466 5.21 0.82 -11.99
CA SER A 466 4.09 1.68 -12.41
C SER A 466 4.48 3.16 -12.37
N PRO A 467 3.93 4.01 -13.27
CA PRO A 467 4.21 5.45 -13.28
C PRO A 467 3.97 6.13 -11.93
N VAL A 468 2.94 5.72 -11.22
CA VAL A 468 2.60 6.25 -9.88
C VAL A 468 3.71 5.95 -8.87
N VAL A 469 4.22 4.72 -8.86
CA VAL A 469 5.35 4.33 -8.00
C VAL A 469 6.60 5.08 -8.39
N GLN A 470 6.91 5.16 -9.69
CA GLN A 470 8.05 5.92 -10.20
C GLN A 470 8.05 7.36 -9.68
N GLU A 471 6.90 8.03 -9.72
CA GLU A 471 6.79 9.40 -9.27
C GLU A 471 6.95 9.57 -7.76
N ILE A 472 6.35 8.66 -6.98
CA ILE A 472 6.51 8.64 -5.52
C ILE A 472 8.00 8.47 -5.14
N VAL A 473 8.72 7.58 -5.81
CA VAL A 473 10.14 7.35 -5.58
C VAL A 473 10.95 8.60 -5.91
N ARG A 474 10.74 9.21 -7.09
CA ARG A 474 11.44 10.44 -7.48
C ARG A 474 11.23 11.60 -6.50
N LEU A 475 10.01 11.69 -5.93
CA LEU A 475 9.71 12.75 -4.97
C LEU A 475 10.31 12.51 -3.58
N LYS A 476 10.30 11.25 -3.12
CA LYS A 476 10.62 10.92 -1.73
C LYS A 476 12.07 10.47 -1.52
N ASN A 477 12.77 10.04 -2.56
CA ASN A 477 14.15 9.61 -2.42
C ASN A 477 15.14 10.76 -2.69
N PRO A 478 15.84 11.26 -1.65
CA PRO A 478 16.84 12.31 -1.81
C PRO A 478 18.09 11.82 -2.57
N ASP A 479 18.36 10.52 -2.55
CA ASP A 479 19.56 9.90 -3.11
C ASP A 479 19.40 9.45 -4.57
N LEU A 480 18.31 9.86 -5.22
CA LEU A 480 17.92 9.43 -6.56
C LEU A 480 19.06 9.56 -7.60
N HIS A 481 19.80 10.67 -7.58
CA HIS A 481 20.91 10.89 -8.51
C HIS A 481 22.06 9.91 -8.29
N SER A 482 22.48 9.74 -7.04
CA SER A 482 23.59 8.81 -6.69
C SER A 482 23.22 7.35 -6.98
N ASP A 483 21.97 6.96 -6.69
CA ASP A 483 21.46 5.62 -6.97
C ASP A 483 21.43 5.29 -8.47
N CYS A 484 21.15 6.29 -9.32
CA CYS A 484 21.06 6.12 -10.77
C CYS A 484 22.42 6.20 -11.49
N GLN A 485 23.52 6.52 -10.81
CA GLN A 485 24.82 6.72 -11.45
C GLN A 485 25.27 5.48 -12.23
N ILE A 486 25.09 4.29 -11.66
CA ILE A 486 25.47 3.02 -12.34
C ILE A 486 24.72 2.82 -13.67
N LEU A 487 23.44 3.21 -13.71
CA LEU A 487 22.64 3.16 -14.95
C LEU A 487 23.15 4.17 -15.98
N VAL A 488 23.44 5.40 -15.55
CA VAL A 488 23.96 6.47 -16.42
C VAL A 488 25.29 6.07 -17.04
N ASP A 489 26.21 5.53 -16.26
CA ASP A 489 27.52 5.07 -16.72
C ASP A 489 27.38 3.92 -17.73
N ALA A 490 26.50 2.95 -17.46
CA ALA A 490 26.24 1.86 -18.38
C ALA A 490 25.63 2.35 -19.71
N LEU A 491 24.70 3.29 -19.68
CA LEU A 491 24.11 3.86 -20.88
C LEU A 491 25.13 4.66 -21.71
N ILE A 492 26.02 5.41 -21.07
CA ILE A 492 27.13 6.11 -21.75
C ILE A 492 28.04 5.13 -22.45
N GLU A 493 28.37 4.01 -21.81
CA GLU A 493 29.22 2.96 -22.37
C GLU A 493 28.54 2.26 -23.55
N LYS A 494 27.26 1.90 -23.42
CA LYS A 494 26.49 1.21 -24.47
C LYS A 494 26.21 2.08 -25.69
N LEU A 495 26.09 3.39 -25.51
CA LEU A 495 25.91 4.36 -26.60
C LEU A 495 27.26 4.92 -27.13
N ASN A 496 28.38 4.36 -26.69
CA ASN A 496 29.68 4.73 -27.24
C ASN A 496 29.85 4.20 -28.67
N TYR A 497 30.35 5.04 -29.56
CA TYR A 497 30.56 4.70 -30.95
C TYR A 497 31.92 5.17 -31.45
N GLU A 498 32.44 4.52 -32.51
CA GLU A 498 33.71 4.86 -33.10
C GLU A 498 33.58 6.05 -34.05
N LEU A 499 34.36 7.09 -33.79
CA LEU A 499 34.42 8.27 -34.63
C LEU A 499 34.92 7.90 -36.05
N GLY A 500 34.12 8.20 -37.07
CA GLY A 500 34.46 7.97 -38.48
C GLY A 500 33.77 6.74 -39.11
N THR A 501 33.50 5.70 -38.37
CA THR A 501 32.77 4.51 -38.86
C THR A 501 31.27 4.54 -38.49
N GLY A 502 30.92 5.24 -37.41
CA GLY A 502 29.53 5.27 -36.90
C GLY A 502 29.07 3.95 -36.27
N HIS A 503 29.99 3.01 -36.04
CA HIS A 503 29.65 1.75 -35.40
C HIS A 503 29.66 1.87 -33.87
N PHE A 504 28.63 1.30 -33.22
CA PHE A 504 28.60 1.20 -31.77
C PHE A 504 29.62 0.15 -31.30
N LEU A 505 30.43 0.52 -30.32
CA LEU A 505 31.51 -0.35 -29.83
C LEU A 505 31.00 -1.49 -28.96
N ASN A 506 29.94 -1.25 -28.18
CA ASN A 506 29.45 -2.15 -27.12
C ASN A 506 27.98 -2.56 -27.30
N ALA A 507 27.37 -2.33 -28.46
CA ALA A 507 25.97 -2.66 -28.72
C ALA A 507 25.74 -2.87 -30.23
N THR A 508 24.77 -3.70 -30.59
CA THR A 508 24.20 -3.74 -31.93
C THR A 508 23.32 -2.51 -32.13
N TYR A 509 23.02 -2.19 -33.40
CA TYR A 509 22.10 -1.08 -33.72
C TYR A 509 20.72 -1.22 -33.05
N ALA A 510 20.15 -2.43 -33.02
CA ALA A 510 18.87 -2.70 -32.41
C ALA A 510 18.91 -2.49 -30.88
N GLU A 511 19.98 -2.88 -30.21
CA GLU A 511 20.20 -2.64 -28.79
C GLU A 511 20.43 -1.15 -28.51
N ALA A 512 21.23 -0.47 -29.35
CA ALA A 512 21.49 0.96 -29.22
C ALA A 512 20.20 1.81 -29.29
N LEU A 513 19.22 1.38 -30.11
CA LEU A 513 17.89 2.02 -30.15
C LEU A 513 17.15 1.95 -28.82
N HIS A 514 17.18 0.80 -28.13
CA HIS A 514 16.61 0.66 -26.79
C HIS A 514 17.37 1.50 -25.76
N PHE A 515 18.71 1.47 -25.81
CA PHE A 515 19.54 2.26 -24.88
C PHE A 515 19.34 3.77 -25.07
N ALA A 516 19.21 4.26 -26.31
CA ALA A 516 18.93 5.67 -26.58
C ALA A 516 17.57 6.09 -26.01
N ARG A 517 16.54 5.26 -26.15
CA ARG A 517 15.23 5.52 -25.55
C ARG A 517 15.27 5.52 -24.01
N TYR A 518 16.00 4.61 -23.38
CA TYR A 518 16.19 4.59 -21.93
C TYR A 518 16.99 5.80 -21.46
N ALA A 519 18.03 6.16 -22.16
CA ALA A 519 18.83 7.34 -21.87
C ALA A 519 18.00 8.64 -21.97
N ALA A 520 17.14 8.76 -22.99
CA ALA A 520 16.23 9.90 -23.10
C ALA A 520 15.26 9.99 -21.91
N ALA A 521 14.71 8.85 -21.45
CA ALA A 521 13.85 8.81 -20.28
C ALA A 521 14.60 9.18 -18.99
N VAL A 522 15.86 8.77 -18.85
CA VAL A 522 16.73 9.15 -17.72
C VAL A 522 16.95 10.67 -17.71
N LEU A 523 17.31 11.26 -18.86
CA LEU A 523 17.52 12.71 -18.98
C LEU A 523 16.27 13.54 -18.66
N GLU A 524 15.09 13.05 -19.04
CA GLU A 524 13.81 13.68 -18.72
C GLU A 524 13.53 13.70 -17.20
N LYS A 525 13.93 12.65 -16.50
CA LYS A 525 13.55 12.40 -15.10
C LYS A 525 14.61 12.74 -14.05
N LEU A 526 15.87 12.93 -14.48
CA LEU A 526 16.98 13.40 -13.63
C LEU A 526 17.39 14.82 -14.07
N PRO A 527 16.70 15.86 -13.58
CA PRO A 527 17.02 17.23 -13.97
C PRO A 527 18.30 17.72 -13.25
N GLY A 528 19.08 18.54 -13.94
CA GLY A 528 20.22 19.27 -13.36
C GLY A 528 21.41 19.36 -14.28
N PRO A 529 22.31 20.35 -14.09
CA PRO A 529 23.56 20.47 -14.80
C PRO A 529 24.59 19.50 -14.20
N ASP A 530 24.52 18.24 -14.59
CA ASP A 530 25.45 17.18 -14.19
C ASP A 530 26.37 16.80 -15.37
N TRP A 531 27.64 16.54 -15.08
CA TRP A 531 28.63 16.17 -16.11
C TRP A 531 28.26 14.87 -16.83
N TYR A 532 27.84 13.84 -16.09
CA TYR A 532 27.51 12.54 -16.67
C TYR A 532 26.24 12.62 -17.52
N LEU A 533 25.21 13.36 -17.05
CA LEU A 533 24.00 13.61 -17.82
C LEU A 533 24.29 14.41 -19.09
N ARG A 534 25.23 15.35 -19.06
CA ARG A 534 25.72 16.05 -20.24
C ARG A 534 26.36 15.07 -21.23
N VAL A 535 27.24 14.15 -20.77
CA VAL A 535 27.86 13.14 -21.63
C VAL A 535 26.80 12.23 -22.23
N LEU A 536 25.80 11.80 -21.44
CA LEU A 536 24.69 10.99 -21.92
C LEU A 536 23.88 11.72 -22.98
N THR A 537 23.60 13.01 -22.80
CA THR A 537 22.92 13.86 -23.78
C THR A 537 23.67 13.92 -25.10
N GLU A 538 24.98 14.09 -25.06
CA GLU A 538 25.84 14.06 -26.24
C GLU A 538 25.79 12.70 -26.97
N ARG A 539 25.81 11.58 -26.21
CA ARG A 539 25.71 10.22 -26.79
C ARG A 539 24.41 10.00 -27.51
N ILE A 540 23.29 10.48 -26.98
CA ILE A 540 21.97 10.38 -27.66
C ILE A 540 21.96 11.27 -28.92
N GLY A 541 22.49 12.49 -28.85
CA GLY A 541 22.62 13.37 -30.02
C GLY A 541 23.42 12.71 -31.14
N ASN A 542 24.56 12.11 -30.81
CA ASN A 542 25.37 11.36 -31.76
C ASN A 542 24.65 10.12 -32.33
N PHE A 543 23.88 9.39 -31.51
CA PHE A 543 23.04 8.28 -31.97
C PHE A 543 22.04 8.76 -33.02
N HIS A 544 21.32 9.84 -32.79
CA HIS A 544 20.33 10.39 -33.71
C HIS A 544 20.99 10.93 -34.98
N GLN A 545 22.17 11.55 -34.87
CA GLN A 545 22.95 12.01 -36.03
C GLN A 545 23.38 10.83 -36.90
N THR A 546 23.90 9.77 -36.31
CA THR A 546 24.34 8.55 -37.03
C THR A 546 23.18 7.82 -37.72
N THR A 547 21.99 7.87 -37.12
CA THR A 547 20.78 7.23 -37.67
C THR A 547 20.00 8.11 -38.63
N GLY A 548 20.49 9.32 -38.94
CA GLY A 548 19.87 10.25 -39.86
C GLY A 548 18.70 11.07 -39.31
N ASN A 549 18.41 10.96 -38.00
CA ASN A 549 17.37 11.75 -37.30
C ASN A 549 17.91 13.13 -36.91
N LEU A 550 18.27 13.95 -37.90
CA LEU A 550 19.04 15.17 -37.70
C LEU A 550 18.34 16.23 -36.84
N GLU A 551 17.02 16.33 -36.90
CA GLU A 551 16.23 17.25 -36.04
C GLU A 551 16.33 16.87 -34.58
N GLN A 552 16.23 15.58 -34.24
CA GLN A 552 16.40 15.09 -32.88
C GLN A 552 17.86 15.25 -32.40
N ALA A 553 18.82 14.94 -33.29
CA ALA A 553 20.24 15.18 -33.01
C ALA A 553 20.51 16.63 -32.61
N LEU A 554 19.96 17.58 -33.43
CA LEU A 554 20.08 19.00 -33.16
C LEU A 554 19.54 19.36 -31.75
N SER A 555 18.35 18.91 -31.41
CA SER A 555 17.74 19.17 -30.11
C SER A 555 18.62 18.69 -28.95
N PHE A 556 19.16 17.47 -29.00
CA PHE A 556 20.05 16.95 -27.96
C PHE A 556 21.39 17.67 -27.91
N HIS A 557 21.97 18.06 -29.03
CA HIS A 557 23.22 18.84 -29.06
C HIS A 557 23.01 20.27 -28.52
N GLU A 558 21.84 20.89 -28.75
CA GLU A 558 21.49 22.17 -28.14
C GLU A 558 21.39 22.06 -26.61
N VAL A 559 20.73 21.02 -26.09
CA VAL A 559 20.66 20.75 -24.65
C VAL A 559 22.06 20.54 -24.08
N SER A 560 22.89 19.71 -24.72
CA SER A 560 24.30 19.48 -24.31
C SER A 560 25.09 20.80 -24.24
N MET A 561 24.96 21.65 -25.23
CA MET A 561 25.61 22.97 -25.27
C MET A 561 25.15 23.87 -24.13
N GLN A 562 23.82 23.89 -23.82
CA GLN A 562 23.29 24.69 -22.70
C GLN A 562 23.83 24.19 -21.36
N VAL A 563 23.86 22.86 -21.13
CA VAL A 563 24.44 22.27 -19.91
C VAL A 563 25.93 22.63 -19.78
N ASN A 564 26.71 22.52 -20.87
CA ASN A 564 28.12 22.89 -20.87
C ASN A 564 28.31 24.38 -20.54
N LYS A 565 27.45 25.27 -21.03
CA LYS A 565 27.50 26.70 -20.64
C LYS A 565 27.30 26.91 -19.14
N LEU A 566 26.34 26.18 -18.54
CA LEU A 566 26.08 26.26 -17.11
C LEU A 566 27.27 25.71 -16.30
N LEU A 567 27.85 24.59 -16.72
CA LEU A 567 29.03 24.00 -16.08
C LEU A 567 30.25 24.94 -16.18
N CYS A 568 30.51 25.54 -17.35
CA CYS A 568 31.56 26.54 -17.50
C CYS A 568 31.33 27.80 -16.64
N ALA A 569 30.09 28.21 -16.44
CA ALA A 569 29.74 29.34 -15.57
C ALA A 569 29.95 29.02 -14.10
N SER A 570 29.71 27.76 -13.67
CA SER A 570 29.94 27.33 -12.28
C SER A 570 31.42 27.16 -11.95
N GLU A 571 32.23 26.67 -12.91
CA GLU A 571 33.67 26.45 -12.77
C GLU A 571 34.44 27.01 -13.99
N PRO A 572 34.68 28.33 -14.03
CA PRO A 572 35.28 28.99 -15.21
C PRO A 572 36.71 28.55 -15.57
N ASP A 573 37.43 27.97 -14.63
CA ASP A 573 38.80 27.49 -14.84
C ASP A 573 38.88 26.00 -15.22
N ASN A 574 37.76 25.28 -15.22
CA ASN A 574 37.73 23.87 -15.56
C ASN A 574 37.87 23.68 -17.08
N THR A 575 39.01 23.11 -17.49
CA THR A 575 39.36 22.87 -18.90
C THR A 575 38.46 21.82 -19.55
N ASP A 576 37.98 20.83 -18.79
CA ASP A 576 37.12 19.77 -19.31
C ASP A 576 35.74 20.32 -19.69
N PHE A 577 35.20 21.26 -18.90
CA PHE A 577 33.93 21.94 -19.23
C PHE A 577 34.09 22.82 -20.46
N LYS A 578 35.22 23.57 -20.59
CA LYS A 578 35.49 24.35 -21.82
C LYS A 578 35.63 23.48 -23.05
N ASN A 579 36.35 22.34 -22.95
CA ASN A 579 36.44 21.38 -24.03
C ASN A 579 35.07 20.78 -24.40
N GLY A 580 34.25 20.44 -23.39
CA GLY A 580 32.89 19.98 -23.60
C GLY A 580 32.02 20.98 -24.35
N LEU A 581 32.14 22.28 -24.01
CA LEU A 581 31.43 23.35 -24.70
C LEU A 581 31.87 23.49 -26.15
N ALA A 582 33.19 23.49 -26.40
CA ALA A 582 33.73 23.52 -27.75
C ALA A 582 33.23 22.34 -28.61
N ILE A 583 33.28 21.11 -28.07
CA ILE A 583 32.74 19.92 -28.76
C ILE A 583 31.27 20.11 -29.09
N SER A 584 30.46 20.67 -28.17
CA SER A 584 29.03 20.89 -28.41
C SER A 584 28.80 21.86 -29.57
N TYR A 585 29.57 22.95 -29.68
CA TYR A 585 29.51 23.86 -30.82
C TYR A 585 29.87 23.16 -32.13
N GLY A 586 30.94 22.35 -32.15
CA GLY A 586 31.30 21.56 -33.34
C GLY A 586 30.18 20.62 -33.78
N LYS A 587 29.56 19.90 -32.84
CA LYS A 587 28.43 19.00 -33.12
C LYS A 587 27.19 19.73 -33.65
N LEU A 588 26.90 20.92 -33.14
CA LEU A 588 25.80 21.76 -33.66
C LEU A 588 26.12 22.23 -35.08
N GLY A 589 27.34 22.66 -35.35
CA GLY A 589 27.79 23.03 -36.69
C GLY A 589 27.67 21.89 -37.68
N ASP A 590 28.17 20.70 -37.33
CA ASP A 590 28.07 19.48 -38.17
C ASP A 590 26.60 19.11 -38.44
N THR A 591 25.73 19.15 -37.44
CA THR A 591 24.31 18.80 -37.59
C THR A 591 23.57 19.82 -38.44
N GLN A 592 23.80 21.13 -38.26
CA GLN A 592 23.22 22.18 -39.13
C GLN A 592 23.72 22.09 -40.56
N SER A 593 25.00 21.76 -40.76
CA SER A 593 25.54 21.52 -42.09
C SER A 593 24.86 20.35 -42.80
N ALA A 594 24.62 19.24 -42.07
CA ALA A 594 23.89 18.08 -42.56
C ALA A 594 22.41 18.38 -42.88
N LEU A 595 21.79 19.30 -42.17
CA LEU A 595 20.44 19.81 -42.44
C LEU A 595 20.39 20.80 -43.63
N GLY A 596 21.55 21.22 -44.15
CA GLY A 596 21.65 22.21 -45.22
C GLY A 596 21.62 23.69 -44.74
N ASN A 597 21.63 23.95 -43.45
CA ASN A 597 21.57 25.29 -42.86
C ASN A 597 22.97 25.88 -42.69
N LEU A 598 23.67 26.15 -43.82
CA LEU A 598 25.09 26.50 -43.87
C LEU A 598 25.44 27.79 -43.08
N GLU A 599 24.58 28.82 -43.06
CA GLU A 599 24.80 30.04 -42.30
C GLU A 599 24.82 29.79 -40.81
N GLN A 600 23.90 28.97 -40.30
CA GLN A 600 23.85 28.59 -38.89
C GLN A 600 25.02 27.69 -38.51
N ALA A 601 25.41 26.76 -39.40
CA ALA A 601 26.57 25.93 -39.19
C ALA A 601 27.84 26.77 -39.02
N LEU A 602 28.05 27.76 -39.87
CA LEU A 602 29.19 28.68 -39.80
C LEU A 602 29.22 29.44 -38.47
N THR A 603 28.05 29.93 -38.01
CA THR A 603 27.95 30.65 -36.71
C THR A 603 28.39 29.76 -35.52
N PHE A 604 28.04 28.48 -35.56
CA PHE A 604 28.47 27.54 -34.50
C PHE A 604 29.97 27.22 -34.60
N PHE A 605 30.52 27.06 -35.81
CA PHE A 605 31.96 26.83 -35.96
C PHE A 605 32.81 28.05 -35.58
N GLU A 606 32.31 29.27 -35.74
CA GLU A 606 32.99 30.48 -35.27
C GLU A 606 32.94 30.64 -33.76
N SER A 607 32.01 29.94 -33.07
CA SER A 607 31.86 29.92 -31.61
C SER A 607 32.67 28.82 -30.96
N PHE A 608 33.21 27.88 -31.77
CA PHE A 608 34.03 26.72 -31.35
C PHE A 608 35.46 27.12 -30.90
#